data_441c4fc44fed47f4d691e177dd6333b7
#
_entry.id   441c4fc44fed47f4d691e177dd6333b7
#
_cell.length_a   1.000
_cell.length_b   1.000
_cell.length_c   1.000
_cell.angle_alpha   90.00
_cell.angle_beta   90.00
_cell.angle_gamma   90.00
#
_symmetry.space_group_name_H-M   'P 1'
#
loop_
_entity.id
_entity.type
_entity.pdbx_description
1 polymer ?
#
loop_
_entity_poly.entity_id
_entity_poly.type
_entity_poly.pdbx_seq_one_letter_code
_entity_poly.pdbx_strand_id
1 'polypeptide(L)'
;MRVRGRRLLPLLVALLVMAGAFCYGAVRTSGEIWSHLETGSVKIGIETLGLEHGTFRKLPQEVIVDCEKPVSYVPRITNRGETCYLRVRLLAKAGDQELELADHLQDIQSGWIRKGEYLYYQEPVAYGRSVDVCQGFQLPEEWDFYQEKNLQLRTEADALQAKNFKPDLAAENPWGDLVVTA
;
A
#
# COMPACT_ATOMS: atom_id res chain seq x y z
N MET A 1 -57.15 -10.66 19.53
CA MET A 1 -56.01 -11.36 18.91
C MET A 1 -55.07 -10.37 18.23
N ARG A 2 -54.17 -9.78 18.96
CA ARG A 2 -53.20 -8.78 18.47
C ARG A 2 -51.88 -9.07 19.17
N VAL A 3 -50.97 -9.76 18.60
CA VAL A 3 -49.50 -9.73 18.88
C VAL A 3 -48.77 -10.57 17.82
N ARG A 4 -48.34 -10.01 16.72
CA ARG A 4 -47.37 -10.65 15.83
C ARG A 4 -46.44 -9.71 15.06
N GLY A 5 -46.61 -8.37 15.20
CA GLY A 5 -45.78 -7.39 14.45
C GLY A 5 -44.48 -6.99 15.11
N ARG A 6 -44.27 -7.25 16.39
CA ARG A 6 -43.15 -6.68 17.18
C ARG A 6 -41.84 -7.44 17.14
N ARG A 7 -41.82 -8.65 16.58
CA ARG A 7 -40.61 -9.50 16.49
C ARG A 7 -39.91 -9.49 15.12
N LEU A 8 -40.54 -8.89 14.12
CA LEU A 8 -39.95 -8.79 12.77
C LEU A 8 -38.97 -7.63 12.61
N LEU A 9 -39.12 -6.57 13.41
CA LEU A 9 -38.26 -5.38 13.34
C LEU A 9 -36.78 -5.65 13.68
N PRO A 10 -36.45 -6.38 14.79
CA PRO A 10 -35.05 -6.70 15.12
C PRO A 10 -34.41 -7.68 14.11
N LEU A 11 -35.20 -8.54 13.48
CA LEU A 11 -34.71 -9.46 12.44
C LEU A 11 -34.36 -8.73 11.14
N LEU A 12 -35.13 -7.70 10.77
CA LEU A 12 -34.89 -6.87 9.60
C LEU A 12 -33.66 -5.96 9.80
N VAL A 13 -33.47 -5.43 11.02
CA VAL A 13 -32.29 -4.64 11.37
C VAL A 13 -31.02 -5.51 11.38
N ALA A 14 -31.10 -6.72 11.89
CA ALA A 14 -29.98 -7.67 11.88
C ALA A 14 -29.58 -8.08 10.44
N LEU A 15 -30.58 -8.25 9.54
CA LEU A 15 -30.34 -8.57 8.13
C LEU A 15 -29.70 -7.40 7.37
N LEU A 16 -30.08 -6.17 7.70
CA LEU A 16 -29.51 -4.94 7.10
C LEU A 16 -28.06 -4.70 7.56
N VAL A 17 -27.74 -5.00 8.84
CA VAL A 17 -26.38 -4.92 9.37
C VAL A 17 -25.47 -5.98 8.75
N MET A 18 -25.99 -7.21 8.53
CA MET A 18 -25.23 -8.27 7.86
C MET A 18 -25.02 -7.99 6.37
N ALA A 19 -25.95 -7.34 5.68
CA ALA A 19 -25.77 -6.96 4.26
C ALA A 19 -24.73 -5.84 4.08
N GLY A 20 -24.54 -4.95 5.08
CA GLY A 20 -23.51 -3.91 5.06
C GLY A 20 -22.08 -4.44 5.30
N ALA A 21 -21.91 -5.61 5.87
CA ALA A 21 -20.61 -6.20 6.17
C ALA A 21 -19.98 -6.98 4.98
N PHE A 22 -20.68 -7.10 3.86
CA PHE A 22 -20.19 -7.83 2.67
C PHE A 22 -19.38 -6.97 1.68
N CYS A 23 -19.14 -5.72 1.97
CA CYS A 23 -18.41 -4.83 1.08
C CYS A 23 -16.96 -4.69 1.52
N TYR A 24 -16.06 -5.11 0.63
CA TYR A 24 -14.65 -4.72 0.51
C TYR A 24 -13.65 -5.33 1.48
N GLY A 25 -13.06 -6.44 1.07
CA GLY A 25 -11.79 -6.92 1.62
C GLY A 25 -10.64 -6.03 1.16
N ALA A 26 -10.33 -5.01 1.92
CA ALA A 26 -9.19 -4.15 1.71
C ALA A 26 -8.19 -4.34 2.87
N VAL A 27 -6.91 -4.45 2.57
CA VAL A 27 -5.85 -4.60 3.56
C VAL A 27 -4.82 -3.50 3.34
N ARG A 28 -4.59 -2.72 4.39
CA ARG A 28 -3.47 -1.76 4.44
C ARG A 28 -2.38 -2.33 5.34
N THR A 29 -1.17 -2.38 4.85
CA THR A 29 -0.03 -2.86 5.60
C THR A 29 1.08 -1.81 5.57
N SER A 30 1.49 -1.33 6.74
CA SER A 30 2.68 -0.53 6.93
C SER A 30 3.71 -1.35 7.72
N GLY A 31 4.86 -1.65 7.10
CA GLY A 31 5.87 -2.48 7.72
C GLY A 31 5.51 -3.98 7.81
N GLU A 32 6.29 -4.79 8.49
CA GLU A 32 6.13 -6.25 8.62
C GLU A 32 4.93 -6.68 9.51
N ILE A 33 3.78 -6.04 9.42
CA ILE A 33 2.62 -6.42 10.21
C ILE A 33 1.70 -7.30 9.37
N TRP A 34 1.53 -8.54 9.81
CA TRP A 34 0.57 -9.49 9.26
C TRP A 34 -0.84 -9.11 9.72
N SER A 35 -1.66 -8.53 8.87
CA SER A 35 -3.08 -8.37 9.19
C SER A 35 -3.89 -9.51 8.56
N HIS A 36 -4.61 -10.25 9.42
CA HIS A 36 -5.61 -11.22 9.02
C HIS A 36 -6.97 -10.52 8.93
N LEU A 37 -7.51 -10.40 7.73
CA LEU A 37 -8.92 -10.08 7.54
C LEU A 37 -9.58 -11.28 6.85
N GLU A 38 -10.46 -11.97 7.58
CA GLU A 38 -11.20 -13.14 7.08
C GLU A 38 -12.50 -12.72 6.37
N THR A 39 -12.39 -12.16 5.17
CA THR A 39 -13.51 -12.15 4.20
C THR A 39 -12.94 -11.89 2.82
N GLY A 40 -12.71 -12.97 2.03
CA GLY A 40 -12.09 -12.89 0.70
C GLY A 40 -10.64 -12.41 0.82
N SER A 41 -9.73 -13.30 1.21
CA SER A 41 -8.44 -12.94 1.78
C SER A 41 -7.46 -12.34 0.78
N VAL A 42 -7.41 -11.03 0.70
CA VAL A 42 -6.24 -10.34 0.14
C VAL A 42 -5.15 -10.33 1.19
N LYS A 43 -4.00 -10.92 0.87
CA LYS A 43 -2.80 -10.92 1.73
C LYS A 43 -1.63 -10.43 0.91
N ILE A 44 -0.94 -9.41 1.39
CA ILE A 44 0.29 -8.91 0.77
C ILE A 44 1.44 -8.94 1.76
N GLY A 45 2.63 -9.25 1.27
CA GLY A 45 3.87 -9.08 2.01
C GLY A 45 4.66 -7.93 1.41
N ILE A 46 5.28 -7.11 2.24
CA ILE A 46 6.14 -6.00 1.83
C ILE A 46 7.54 -6.30 2.30
N GLU A 47 8.49 -6.23 1.38
CA GLU A 47 9.92 -6.32 1.66
C GLU A 47 10.59 -5.07 1.12
N THR A 48 11.45 -4.46 1.91
CA THR A 48 12.27 -3.31 1.48
C THR A 48 13.67 -3.79 1.20
N LEU A 49 14.10 -3.65 -0.03
CA LEU A 49 15.40 -4.12 -0.52
C LEU A 49 16.25 -2.92 -0.96
N GLY A 50 17.57 -3.06 -0.84
CA GLY A 50 18.56 -2.20 -1.47
C GLY A 50 19.40 -3.00 -2.44
N LEU A 51 19.88 -2.36 -3.49
CA LEU A 51 20.78 -2.95 -4.46
C LEU A 51 22.23 -2.59 -4.07
N GLU A 52 22.98 -3.56 -3.58
CA GLU A 52 24.41 -3.41 -3.28
C GLU A 52 25.24 -4.32 -4.19
N HIS A 53 26.13 -3.74 -4.97
CA HIS A 53 27.01 -4.49 -5.89
C HIS A 53 26.27 -5.50 -6.79
N GLY A 54 25.07 -5.12 -7.28
CA GLY A 54 24.24 -5.97 -8.12
C GLY A 54 23.45 -7.05 -7.38
N THR A 55 23.46 -7.06 -6.05
CA THR A 55 22.72 -8.04 -5.24
C THR A 55 21.67 -7.32 -4.36
N PHE A 56 20.45 -7.83 -4.38
CA PHE A 56 19.41 -7.34 -3.49
C PHE A 56 19.66 -7.82 -2.06
N ARG A 57 19.62 -6.87 -1.12
CA ARG A 57 19.68 -7.12 0.32
C ARG A 57 18.55 -6.43 1.03
N LYS A 58 18.04 -7.04 2.09
CA LYS A 58 17.00 -6.40 2.93
C LYS A 58 17.60 -5.15 3.57
N LEU A 59 16.93 -4.02 3.38
CA LEU A 59 17.30 -2.76 4.03
C LEU A 59 16.82 -2.74 5.48
N PRO A 60 17.58 -2.13 6.40
CA PRO A 60 17.07 -1.80 7.72
C PRO A 60 15.95 -0.75 7.61
N GLN A 61 15.12 -0.65 8.65
CA GLN A 61 14.05 0.36 8.70
C GLN A 61 14.60 1.80 8.77
N GLU A 62 15.80 1.93 9.33
CA GLU A 62 16.50 3.21 9.43
C GLU A 62 17.75 3.16 8.56
N VAL A 63 17.91 4.16 7.72
CA VAL A 63 19.08 4.30 6.84
C VAL A 63 19.70 5.67 7.04
N ILE A 64 21.00 5.72 6.98
CA ILE A 64 21.74 6.98 6.89
C ILE A 64 21.84 7.34 5.42
N VAL A 65 21.39 8.51 5.06
CA VAL A 65 21.34 8.97 3.67
C VAL A 65 22.23 10.20 3.47
N ASP A 66 22.77 10.25 2.27
CA ASP A 66 23.48 11.40 1.72
C ASP A 66 22.53 12.03 0.69
N CYS A 67 22.09 13.27 0.93
CA CYS A 67 21.12 13.92 0.04
C CYS A 67 21.70 14.20 -1.36
N GLU A 68 23.02 14.24 -1.49
CA GLU A 68 23.69 14.41 -2.78
C GLU A 68 23.63 13.14 -3.65
N LYS A 69 23.33 11.98 -3.07
CA LYS A 69 23.37 10.70 -3.76
C LYS A 69 22.02 10.00 -3.76
N PRO A 70 21.69 9.31 -4.86
CA PRO A 70 20.53 8.43 -4.89
C PRO A 70 20.66 7.31 -3.85
N VAL A 71 19.54 7.06 -3.15
CA VAL A 71 19.42 5.96 -2.20
C VAL A 71 18.80 4.77 -2.91
N SER A 72 19.48 3.62 -2.91
CA SER A 72 18.88 2.40 -3.41
C SER A 72 17.76 1.95 -2.48
N TYR A 73 16.54 1.90 -3.00
CA TYR A 73 15.33 1.58 -2.26
C TYR A 73 14.34 0.88 -3.17
N VAL A 74 14.18 -0.42 -2.97
CA VAL A 74 13.36 -1.28 -3.82
C VAL A 74 12.27 -1.94 -2.98
N PRO A 75 11.11 -1.27 -2.82
CA PRO A 75 9.96 -1.90 -2.20
C PRO A 75 9.44 -3.01 -3.11
N ARG A 76 9.40 -4.23 -2.58
CA ARG A 76 8.87 -5.43 -3.24
C ARG A 76 7.59 -5.85 -2.57
N ILE A 77 6.51 -5.94 -3.34
CA ILE A 77 5.21 -6.35 -2.84
C ILE A 77 4.87 -7.72 -3.42
N THR A 78 4.62 -8.67 -2.54
CA THR A 78 4.26 -10.04 -2.91
C THR A 78 2.81 -10.31 -2.55
N ASN A 79 2.00 -10.70 -3.52
CA ASN A 79 0.65 -11.15 -3.24
C ASN A 79 0.69 -12.59 -2.69
N ARG A 80 0.12 -12.77 -1.48
CA ARG A 80 0.03 -14.06 -0.78
C ARG A 80 -1.43 -14.51 -0.59
N GLY A 81 -2.36 -13.83 -1.24
CA GLY A 81 -3.80 -14.09 -1.18
C GLY A 81 -4.44 -14.16 -2.56
N GLU A 82 -5.69 -13.82 -2.66
CA GLU A 82 -6.40 -13.77 -3.93
C GLU A 82 -5.86 -12.68 -4.85
N THR A 83 -6.10 -12.83 -6.17
CA THR A 83 -5.69 -11.83 -7.17
C THR A 83 -6.23 -10.45 -6.81
N CYS A 84 -5.35 -9.46 -6.77
CA CYS A 84 -5.67 -8.12 -6.29
C CYS A 84 -5.04 -7.02 -7.13
N TYR A 85 -5.64 -5.83 -7.09
CA TYR A 85 -5.00 -4.58 -7.50
C TYR A 85 -4.24 -3.98 -6.33
N LEU A 86 -3.12 -3.32 -6.62
CA LEU A 86 -2.23 -2.72 -5.63
C LEU A 86 -2.13 -1.21 -5.84
N ARG A 87 -2.05 -0.46 -4.74
CA ARG A 87 -1.48 0.88 -4.71
C ARG A 87 -0.49 1.00 -3.57
N VAL A 88 0.50 1.85 -3.73
CA VAL A 88 1.54 2.07 -2.73
C VAL A 88 1.77 3.56 -2.52
N ARG A 89 2.19 3.90 -1.31
CA ARG A 89 2.66 5.20 -0.89
C ARG A 89 4.00 5.01 -0.19
N LEU A 90 4.97 5.84 -0.53
CA LEU A 90 6.33 5.74 -0.02
C LEU A 90 6.66 7.01 0.74
N LEU A 91 7.14 6.85 1.96
CA LEU A 91 7.40 7.92 2.90
C LEU A 91 8.82 7.85 3.44
N ALA A 92 9.43 9.00 3.64
CA ALA A 92 10.63 9.16 4.41
C ALA A 92 10.35 10.03 5.64
N LYS A 93 10.81 9.62 6.80
CA LYS A 93 10.61 10.35 8.04
C LYS A 93 11.93 10.60 8.76
N ALA A 94 12.16 11.85 9.17
CA ALA A 94 13.28 12.26 9.99
C ALA A 94 12.78 13.12 11.17
N GLY A 95 12.82 12.56 12.38
CA GLY A 95 12.21 13.20 13.56
C GLY A 95 10.69 13.35 13.36
N ASP A 96 10.21 14.60 13.43
CA ASP A 96 8.79 14.93 13.25
C ASP A 96 8.42 15.32 11.80
N GLN A 97 9.40 15.36 10.90
CA GLN A 97 9.20 15.71 9.50
C GLN A 97 8.95 14.44 8.69
N GLU A 98 7.95 14.50 7.79
CA GLU A 98 7.62 13.42 6.85
C GLU A 98 7.61 13.97 5.42
N LEU A 99 8.20 13.22 4.49
CA LEU A 99 8.28 13.52 3.07
C LEU A 99 7.61 12.43 2.26
N GLU A 100 6.71 12.82 1.38
CA GLU A 100 6.18 11.95 0.32
C GLU A 100 7.24 11.72 -0.75
N LEU A 101 7.63 10.47 -0.96
CA LEU A 101 8.69 10.14 -1.92
C LEU A 101 8.21 10.05 -3.38
N ALA A 102 6.92 10.14 -3.65
CA ALA A 102 6.36 9.93 -4.99
C ALA A 102 7.00 10.83 -6.07
N ASP A 103 7.38 12.06 -5.72
CA ASP A 103 8.05 13.01 -6.61
C ASP A 103 9.57 12.80 -6.73
N HIS A 104 10.14 12.04 -5.83
CA HIS A 104 11.58 11.86 -5.67
C HIS A 104 12.07 10.46 -6.06
N LEU A 105 11.16 9.61 -6.53
CA LEU A 105 11.48 8.24 -6.93
C LEU A 105 12.30 8.20 -8.21
N GLN A 106 13.21 7.25 -8.26
CA GLN A 106 14.03 6.95 -9.43
C GLN A 106 13.67 5.57 -10.00
N ASP A 107 13.66 5.48 -11.32
CA ASP A 107 13.43 4.22 -12.04
C ASP A 107 12.17 3.47 -11.55
N ILE A 108 11.03 4.17 -11.56
CA ILE A 108 9.73 3.54 -11.31
C ILE A 108 9.56 2.39 -12.29
N GLN A 109 9.29 1.20 -11.77
CA GLN A 109 9.22 -0.01 -12.57
C GLN A 109 7.99 -0.01 -13.49
N SER A 110 8.11 -0.72 -14.61
CA SER A 110 7.01 -0.85 -15.56
C SER A 110 5.75 -1.43 -14.91
N GLY A 111 4.59 -0.95 -15.34
CA GLY A 111 3.30 -1.37 -14.78
C GLY A 111 2.79 -0.49 -13.65
N TRP A 112 3.60 0.42 -13.13
CA TRP A 112 3.15 1.42 -12.17
C TRP A 112 2.81 2.74 -12.84
N ILE A 113 1.75 3.40 -12.38
CA ILE A 113 1.40 4.78 -12.72
C ILE A 113 1.28 5.61 -11.45
N ARG A 114 1.78 6.83 -11.50
CA ARG A 114 1.65 7.78 -10.39
C ARG A 114 0.37 8.60 -10.52
N LYS A 115 -0.38 8.73 -9.43
CA LYS A 115 -1.53 9.62 -9.28
C LYS A 115 -1.51 10.23 -7.87
N GLY A 116 -1.21 11.53 -7.79
CA GLY A 116 -0.98 12.20 -6.50
C GLY A 116 0.16 11.56 -5.72
N GLU A 117 -0.09 11.25 -4.46
CA GLU A 117 0.85 10.61 -3.52
C GLU A 117 0.99 9.09 -3.68
N TYR A 118 0.14 8.46 -4.52
CA TYR A 118 0.11 7.02 -4.73
C TYR A 118 0.67 6.61 -6.09
N LEU A 119 1.29 5.41 -6.09
CA LEU A 119 1.54 4.64 -7.29
C LEU A 119 0.55 3.49 -7.37
N TYR A 120 -0.07 3.30 -8.51
CA TYR A 120 -1.07 2.27 -8.80
C TYR A 120 -0.49 1.26 -9.77
N TYR A 121 -0.55 -0.03 -9.42
CA TYR A 121 -0.16 -1.08 -10.36
C TYR A 121 -1.31 -1.34 -11.33
N GLN A 122 -1.03 -1.27 -12.63
CA GLN A 122 -2.05 -1.23 -13.68
C GLN A 122 -2.75 -2.56 -13.89
N GLU A 123 -2.09 -3.67 -13.55
CA GLU A 123 -2.60 -5.02 -13.73
C GLU A 123 -2.91 -5.70 -12.40
N PRO A 124 -3.87 -6.65 -12.38
CA PRO A 124 -4.08 -7.44 -11.18
C PRO A 124 -2.88 -8.37 -10.93
N VAL A 125 -2.46 -8.44 -9.67
CA VAL A 125 -1.33 -9.26 -9.22
C VAL A 125 -1.86 -10.60 -8.73
N ALA A 126 -1.49 -11.68 -9.40
CA ALA A 126 -1.90 -13.03 -9.05
C ALA A 126 -1.18 -13.54 -7.77
N TYR A 127 -1.73 -14.61 -7.17
CA TYR A 127 -1.09 -15.30 -6.04
C TYR A 127 0.37 -15.66 -6.32
N GLY A 128 1.23 -15.40 -5.36
CA GLY A 128 2.67 -15.72 -5.43
C GLY A 128 3.50 -14.78 -6.31
N ARG A 129 2.88 -13.86 -7.06
CA ARG A 129 3.59 -12.88 -7.87
C ARG A 129 4.12 -11.75 -6.97
N SER A 130 5.36 -11.34 -7.24
CA SER A 130 5.98 -10.16 -6.65
C SER A 130 6.14 -9.07 -7.69
N VAL A 131 6.00 -7.81 -7.26
CA VAL A 131 6.22 -6.61 -8.07
C VAL A 131 7.10 -5.63 -7.31
N ASP A 132 8.12 -5.10 -7.98
CA ASP A 132 8.98 -4.07 -7.45
C ASP A 132 8.42 -2.70 -7.84
N VAL A 133 8.56 -1.70 -6.96
CA VAL A 133 7.95 -0.38 -7.19
C VAL A 133 8.90 0.55 -7.93
N CYS A 134 10.12 0.70 -7.43
CA CYS A 134 11.16 1.58 -7.98
C CYS A 134 12.53 0.98 -7.66
N GLN A 135 13.61 1.63 -8.12
CA GLN A 135 14.98 1.22 -7.77
C GLN A 135 15.61 2.10 -6.69
N GLY A 136 15.05 3.28 -6.46
CA GLY A 136 15.58 4.19 -5.48
C GLY A 136 14.81 5.50 -5.41
N PHE A 137 15.34 6.42 -4.62
CA PHE A 137 14.89 7.79 -4.54
C PHE A 137 16.08 8.72 -4.29
N GLN A 138 15.87 10.02 -4.51
CA GLN A 138 16.79 11.05 -4.12
C GLN A 138 16.06 12.09 -3.29
N LEU A 139 16.63 12.44 -2.15
CA LEU A 139 16.05 13.48 -1.29
C LEU A 139 16.21 14.85 -1.95
N PRO A 140 15.26 15.76 -1.74
CA PRO A 140 15.40 17.15 -2.16
C PRO A 140 16.46 17.88 -1.31
N GLU A 141 17.09 18.92 -1.89
CA GLU A 141 18.16 19.68 -1.25
C GLU A 141 17.74 20.30 0.09
N GLU A 142 16.47 20.68 0.24
CA GLU A 142 15.94 21.21 1.50
C GLU A 142 15.97 20.20 2.66
N TRP A 143 16.23 18.92 2.38
CA TRP A 143 16.41 17.87 3.37
C TRP A 143 17.89 17.66 3.75
N ASP A 144 18.80 18.45 3.21
CA ASP A 144 20.25 18.35 3.45
C ASP A 144 20.63 18.47 4.94
N PHE A 145 19.87 19.26 5.73
CA PHE A 145 20.07 19.37 7.18
C PHE A 145 19.76 18.08 7.96
N TYR A 146 19.21 17.05 7.31
CA TYR A 146 19.05 15.70 7.85
C TYR A 146 20.19 14.76 7.47
N GLN A 147 21.23 15.22 6.78
CA GLN A 147 22.46 14.46 6.56
C GLN A 147 22.97 13.90 7.88
N GLU A 148 23.48 12.67 7.84
CA GLU A 148 23.96 11.94 9.01
C GLU A 148 22.87 11.56 10.05
N LYS A 149 21.60 11.90 9.83
CA LYS A 149 20.51 11.45 10.68
C LYS A 149 19.88 10.16 10.14
N ASN A 150 19.40 9.34 11.06
CA ASN A 150 18.65 8.15 10.69
C ASN A 150 17.33 8.55 10.02
N LEU A 151 17.19 8.16 8.77
CA LEU A 151 15.96 8.30 8.02
C LEU A 151 15.14 7.00 8.13
N GLN A 152 13.92 7.11 8.58
CA GLN A 152 12.98 5.99 8.60
C GLN A 152 12.26 5.93 7.26
N LEU A 153 12.40 4.80 6.55
CA LEU A 153 11.70 4.55 5.30
C LEU A 153 10.46 3.72 5.57
N ARG A 154 9.33 4.17 5.05
CA ARG A 154 8.04 3.50 5.21
C ARG A 154 7.37 3.28 3.86
N THR A 155 7.01 2.04 3.60
CA THR A 155 6.17 1.64 2.48
C THR A 155 4.79 1.30 2.99
N GLU A 156 3.78 2.02 2.54
CA GLU A 156 2.38 1.69 2.74
C GLU A 156 1.84 1.07 1.46
N ALA A 157 1.18 -0.07 1.57
CA ALA A 157 0.56 -0.71 0.42
C ALA A 157 -0.86 -1.12 0.73
N ASP A 158 -1.76 -0.77 -0.16
CA ASP A 158 -3.15 -1.16 -0.12
C ASP A 158 -3.43 -2.16 -1.25
N ALA A 159 -4.33 -3.11 -0.99
CA ALA A 159 -4.73 -4.11 -1.96
C ALA A 159 -6.24 -4.30 -1.98
N LEU A 160 -6.83 -4.37 -3.18
CA LEU A 160 -8.25 -4.66 -3.39
C LEU A 160 -8.42 -5.88 -4.27
N GLN A 161 -9.32 -6.77 -3.86
CA GLN A 161 -9.61 -8.01 -4.59
C GLN A 161 -10.10 -7.71 -6.01
N ALA A 162 -9.42 -8.25 -7.02
CA ALA A 162 -9.72 -7.99 -8.43
C ALA A 162 -11.08 -8.54 -8.89
N LYS A 163 -11.63 -9.55 -8.19
CA LYS A 163 -12.94 -10.11 -8.50
C LYS A 163 -14.07 -9.10 -8.31
N ASN A 164 -13.93 -8.22 -7.30
CA ASN A 164 -14.98 -7.31 -6.88
C ASN A 164 -14.67 -5.84 -7.23
N PHE A 165 -13.49 -5.58 -7.79
CA PHE A 165 -13.02 -4.22 -8.03
C PHE A 165 -12.19 -4.16 -9.31
N LYS A 166 -12.36 -3.08 -10.06
CA LYS A 166 -11.49 -2.70 -11.18
C LYS A 166 -11.20 -1.20 -11.09
N PRO A 167 -9.92 -0.78 -11.03
CA PRO A 167 -9.58 0.64 -10.95
C PRO A 167 -9.91 1.36 -12.27
N ASP A 168 -10.34 2.61 -12.17
CA ASP A 168 -10.38 3.52 -13.31
C ASP A 168 -9.05 4.26 -13.42
N LEU A 169 -8.11 3.68 -14.14
CA LEU A 169 -6.76 4.24 -14.28
C LEU A 169 -6.73 5.58 -15.06
N ALA A 170 -7.82 5.97 -15.73
CA ALA A 170 -7.93 7.27 -16.39
C ALA A 170 -8.29 8.37 -15.37
N ALA A 171 -9.00 8.04 -14.31
CA ALA A 171 -9.38 8.98 -13.27
C ALA A 171 -8.16 9.54 -12.50
N GLU A 172 -8.32 10.72 -11.91
CA GLU A 172 -7.33 11.32 -11.01
C GLU A 172 -7.14 10.45 -9.75
N ASN A 173 -8.23 9.92 -9.21
CA ASN A 173 -8.22 8.92 -8.14
C ASN A 173 -8.73 7.56 -8.67
N PRO A 174 -7.85 6.65 -9.10
CA PRO A 174 -8.24 5.37 -9.70
C PRO A 174 -9.08 4.45 -8.81
N TRP A 175 -9.01 4.62 -7.51
CA TRP A 175 -9.78 3.83 -6.54
C TRP A 175 -11.02 4.56 -6.02
N GLY A 176 -11.30 5.79 -6.52
CA GLY A 176 -12.41 6.62 -6.06
C GLY A 176 -12.31 6.92 -4.57
N ASP A 177 -13.47 7.03 -3.90
CA ASP A 177 -13.56 7.35 -2.47
C ASP A 177 -13.41 6.13 -1.55
N LEU A 178 -12.84 5.02 -2.07
CA LEU A 178 -12.64 3.81 -1.27
C LEU A 178 -11.59 4.07 -0.19
N VAL A 179 -12.05 4.03 1.06
CA VAL A 179 -11.17 4.05 2.24
C VAL A 179 -10.80 2.62 2.57
N VAL A 180 -9.51 2.32 2.45
CA VAL A 180 -8.96 1.05 2.90
C VAL A 180 -8.71 1.17 4.39
N THR A 181 -9.50 0.47 5.21
CA THR A 181 -9.26 0.37 6.66
C THR A 181 -8.39 -0.84 6.94
N ALA A 182 -7.33 -0.62 7.73
CA ALA A 182 -6.44 -1.68 8.21
C ALA A 182 -7.10 -2.53 9.28
#